data_4db883b6ae1e8fdc9427aa11b97c09b6
#
_entry.id   4db883b6ae1e8fdc9427aa11b97c09b6
#
_cell.length_a   1.000
_cell.length_b   1.000
_cell.length_c   1.000
_cell.angle_alpha   90.00
_cell.angle_beta   90.00
_cell.angle_gamma   90.00
#
_symmetry.space_group_name_H-M   'P 1'
#
loop_
_entity.id
_entity.type
_entity.pdbx_description
1 polymer ?
#
loop_
_entity_poly.entity_id
_entity_poly.type
_entity_poly.pdbx_seq_one_letter_code
_entity_poly.pdbx_strand_id
1 'polypeptide(L)'
;MKGIIDKIRVWGFTGILNFFKAKYGNAVQRRRLAALVRRSRVKEPERGITVIGEMTGRVSLSKVLRDFVLSMKDAGIPCQAYDTLLKPQIPPADIKGIVTPLEEFDIGRYSHIVMMYRSPLDERLVPNLSCARIAFHESEHGIHETAPYLRESGDAIIAMSDFNYEYYKRAFPDQPVYKIIYPFRFKRKDATPRNEMRAKYGMGVDDFVVFFNFDFGSYYRKNIPAALKAFAGAFKGDESAKLLFKTKGASSNKRQVAEMERLVMELGIGRQFTHISQYLPRADVDGLTETCDVYLSLHKSEGFGLGMAEAMSQGKPVVATNWSANTEFCRADTAWCIPYHMVPILSHEYMVSMKEWAEADAEAAAVALREIRSNPELVAERTAKGKRFMEEHFSIANFKKSVEAFLDGKL
;
A
#
# COMPACT_ATOMS: atom_id res chain seq x y z
N MET A 1 -4.09 -11.82 -33.06
CA MET A 1 -4.44 -13.12 -32.46
C MET A 1 -3.30 -13.69 -31.57
N LYS A 2 -2.04 -13.72 -32.03
CA LYS A 2 -0.90 -14.25 -31.21
C LYS A 2 -0.83 -13.65 -29.80
N GLY A 3 -0.92 -12.32 -29.64
CA GLY A 3 -0.85 -11.66 -28.34
C GLY A 3 -2.03 -11.91 -27.38
N ILE A 4 -3.19 -12.37 -27.89
CA ILE A 4 -4.31 -12.78 -27.03
C ILE A 4 -4.10 -14.21 -26.53
N ILE A 5 -3.58 -15.09 -27.39
CA ILE A 5 -3.28 -16.49 -27.05
C ILE A 5 -2.17 -16.55 -25.97
N ASP A 6 -1.15 -15.70 -26.09
CA ASP A 6 -0.07 -15.60 -25.09
C ASP A 6 -0.61 -15.08 -23.74
N LYS A 7 -1.53 -14.11 -23.76
CA LYS A 7 -2.22 -13.64 -22.55
C LYS A 7 -3.14 -14.71 -21.96
N ILE A 8 -3.80 -15.55 -22.77
CA ILE A 8 -4.62 -16.68 -22.30
C ILE A 8 -3.75 -17.71 -21.58
N ARG A 9 -2.55 -18.01 -22.09
CA ARG A 9 -1.61 -18.94 -21.46
C ARG A 9 -1.11 -18.46 -20.10
N VAL A 10 -0.89 -17.14 -19.95
CA VAL A 10 -0.34 -16.54 -18.73
C VAL A 10 -1.43 -16.22 -17.70
N TRP A 11 -2.58 -15.69 -18.11
CA TRP A 11 -3.62 -15.17 -17.22
C TRP A 11 -4.81 -16.10 -17.03
N GLY A 12 -4.93 -17.15 -17.83
CA GLY A 12 -6.11 -17.97 -17.88
C GLY A 12 -7.36 -17.21 -18.38
N PHE A 13 -8.47 -17.92 -18.55
CA PHE A 13 -9.72 -17.32 -19.04
C PHE A 13 -10.27 -16.23 -18.09
N THR A 14 -10.13 -16.42 -16.78
CA THR A 14 -10.59 -15.45 -15.76
C THR A 14 -9.78 -14.15 -15.79
N GLY A 15 -8.46 -14.23 -16.02
CA GLY A 15 -7.60 -13.04 -16.13
C GLY A 15 -7.94 -12.20 -17.34
N ILE A 16 -8.29 -12.84 -18.47
CA ILE A 16 -8.72 -12.14 -19.67
C ILE A 16 -10.07 -11.48 -19.47
N LEU A 17 -11.02 -12.18 -18.85
CA LEU A 17 -12.33 -11.61 -18.54
C LEU A 17 -12.19 -10.37 -17.65
N ASN A 18 -11.30 -10.42 -16.67
CA ASN A 18 -10.98 -9.28 -15.79
C ASN A 18 -10.32 -8.13 -16.56
N PHE A 19 -9.43 -8.42 -17.51
CA PHE A 19 -8.84 -7.42 -18.40
C PHE A 19 -9.88 -6.69 -19.24
N PHE A 20 -10.81 -7.43 -19.86
CA PHE A 20 -11.90 -6.81 -20.63
C PHE A 20 -12.86 -6.02 -19.73
N LYS A 21 -13.19 -6.52 -18.55
CA LYS A 21 -14.01 -5.78 -17.57
C LYS A 21 -13.35 -4.47 -17.14
N ALA A 22 -12.04 -4.49 -16.88
CA ALA A 22 -11.27 -3.29 -16.54
C ALA A 22 -11.23 -2.30 -17.72
N LYS A 23 -11.00 -2.78 -18.95
CA LYS A 23 -10.98 -1.95 -20.15
C LYS A 23 -12.35 -1.31 -20.42
N TYR A 24 -13.44 -2.05 -20.25
CA TYR A 24 -14.81 -1.54 -20.35
C TYR A 24 -15.10 -0.50 -19.25
N GLY A 25 -14.74 -0.80 -17.99
CA GLY A 25 -14.89 0.11 -16.86
C GLY A 25 -14.17 1.44 -17.11
N ASN A 26 -12.94 1.40 -17.60
CA ASN A 26 -12.17 2.59 -17.95
C ASN A 26 -12.85 3.41 -19.07
N ALA A 27 -13.42 2.76 -20.11
CA ALA A 27 -14.12 3.46 -21.17
C ALA A 27 -15.38 4.18 -20.66
N VAL A 28 -16.13 3.55 -19.76
CA VAL A 28 -17.31 4.18 -19.12
C VAL A 28 -16.87 5.37 -18.27
N GLN A 29 -15.81 5.23 -17.48
CA GLN A 29 -15.31 6.33 -16.64
C GLN A 29 -14.76 7.49 -17.47
N ARG A 30 -14.04 7.24 -18.56
CA ARG A 30 -13.61 8.29 -19.51
C ARG A 30 -14.80 9.11 -20.01
N ARG A 31 -15.90 8.45 -20.39
CA ARG A 31 -17.13 9.15 -20.84
C ARG A 31 -17.76 9.97 -19.72
N ARG A 32 -17.80 9.45 -18.49
CA ARG A 32 -18.33 10.17 -17.33
C ARG A 32 -17.49 11.41 -17.01
N LEU A 33 -16.18 11.26 -16.93
CA LEU A 33 -15.25 12.37 -16.67
C LEU A 33 -15.34 13.43 -17.78
N ALA A 34 -15.37 13.03 -19.06
CA ALA A 34 -15.58 13.97 -20.17
C ALA A 34 -16.93 14.70 -20.08
N ALA A 35 -17.97 14.06 -19.56
CA ALA A 35 -19.26 14.72 -19.34
C ALA A 35 -19.19 15.74 -18.18
N LEU A 36 -18.45 15.43 -17.11
CA LEU A 36 -18.22 16.37 -16.00
C LEU A 36 -17.43 17.59 -16.47
N VAL A 37 -16.39 17.41 -17.29
CA VAL A 37 -15.65 18.53 -17.89
C VAL A 37 -16.59 19.45 -18.71
N ARG A 38 -17.44 18.87 -19.56
CA ARG A 38 -18.40 19.66 -20.36
C ARG A 38 -19.46 20.40 -19.52
N ARG A 39 -19.72 19.93 -18.29
CA ARG A 39 -20.67 20.56 -17.36
C ARG A 39 -20.03 21.65 -16.51
N SER A 40 -18.71 21.67 -16.39
CA SER A 40 -18.02 22.67 -15.58
C SER A 40 -18.31 24.07 -16.13
N ARG A 41 -18.66 24.97 -15.22
CA ARG A 41 -18.94 26.38 -15.50
C ARG A 41 -17.90 27.32 -14.89
N VAL A 42 -16.95 26.76 -14.15
CA VAL A 42 -15.90 27.53 -13.49
C VAL A 42 -14.91 28.02 -14.53
N LYS A 43 -14.72 29.35 -14.59
CA LYS A 43 -13.77 30.00 -15.50
C LYS A 43 -12.42 30.25 -14.83
N GLU A 44 -12.44 30.60 -13.54
CA GLU A 44 -11.25 30.87 -12.74
C GLU A 44 -11.25 29.88 -11.56
N PRO A 45 -10.37 28.85 -11.60
CA PRO A 45 -10.30 27.85 -10.56
C PRO A 45 -9.78 28.46 -9.23
N GLU A 46 -10.39 28.07 -8.12
CA GLU A 46 -9.89 28.40 -6.78
C GLU A 46 -8.60 27.61 -6.47
N ARG A 47 -7.76 28.15 -5.59
CA ARG A 47 -6.57 27.43 -5.09
C ARG A 47 -7.02 26.22 -4.27
N GLY A 48 -6.72 25.01 -4.73
CA GLY A 48 -7.12 23.77 -4.07
C GLY A 48 -6.92 22.56 -4.97
N ILE A 49 -7.43 21.41 -4.53
CA ILE A 49 -7.18 20.11 -5.19
C ILE A 49 -8.50 19.35 -5.43
N THR A 50 -8.71 18.94 -6.67
CA THR A 50 -9.69 17.93 -7.05
C THR A 50 -9.01 16.56 -7.10
N VAL A 51 -9.42 15.60 -6.26
CA VAL A 51 -8.89 14.24 -6.25
C VAL A 51 -9.76 13.30 -7.06
N ILE A 52 -9.18 12.58 -8.03
CA ILE A 52 -9.91 11.66 -8.89
C ILE A 52 -9.30 10.26 -8.80
N GLY A 53 -10.09 9.26 -8.39
CA GLY A 53 -9.63 7.87 -8.36
C GLY A 53 -10.58 6.91 -7.65
N GLU A 54 -10.18 5.66 -7.54
CA GLU A 54 -10.96 4.60 -6.88
C GLU A 54 -10.92 4.73 -5.36
N MET A 55 -11.82 5.49 -4.77
CA MET A 55 -11.83 5.73 -3.32
C MET A 55 -12.60 4.66 -2.55
N THR A 56 -13.61 4.07 -3.15
CA THR A 56 -14.45 3.02 -2.52
C THR A 56 -13.92 1.60 -2.72
N GLY A 57 -12.71 1.46 -3.27
CA GLY A 57 -12.03 0.18 -3.44
C GLY A 57 -11.43 -0.38 -2.14
N ARG A 58 -11.23 -1.70 -2.12
CA ARG A 58 -10.61 -2.45 -1.01
C ARG A 58 -9.09 -2.60 -1.13
N VAL A 59 -8.48 -1.96 -2.11
CA VAL A 59 -7.03 -2.03 -2.34
C VAL A 59 -6.27 -0.92 -1.58
N SER A 60 -4.98 -1.13 -1.35
CA SER A 60 -4.12 -0.16 -0.65
C SER A 60 -4.08 1.20 -1.34
N LEU A 61 -4.08 1.24 -2.68
CA LEU A 61 -4.11 2.49 -3.44
C LEU A 61 -5.38 3.31 -3.19
N SER A 62 -6.53 2.66 -3.02
CA SER A 62 -7.78 3.33 -2.63
C SER A 62 -7.68 3.91 -1.20
N LYS A 63 -6.98 3.21 -0.29
CA LYS A 63 -6.69 3.76 1.05
C LYS A 63 -5.82 5.00 0.96
N VAL A 64 -4.77 4.98 0.13
CA VAL A 64 -3.92 6.17 -0.08
C VAL A 64 -4.74 7.39 -0.46
N LEU A 65 -5.64 7.27 -1.44
CA LEU A 65 -6.49 8.39 -1.86
C LEU A 65 -7.45 8.86 -0.75
N ARG A 66 -8.04 7.93 0.01
CA ARG A 66 -8.88 8.30 1.16
C ARG A 66 -8.12 9.06 2.22
N ASP A 67 -6.95 8.54 2.62
CA ASP A 67 -6.09 9.17 3.62
C ASP A 67 -5.65 10.56 3.12
N PHE A 68 -5.33 10.70 1.84
CA PHE A 68 -4.96 11.97 1.21
C PHE A 68 -6.08 13.00 1.31
N VAL A 69 -7.32 12.64 0.91
CA VAL A 69 -8.49 13.55 0.99
C VAL A 69 -8.81 13.93 2.42
N LEU A 70 -8.85 12.96 3.34
CA LEU A 70 -9.14 13.22 4.74
C LEU A 70 -8.09 14.13 5.37
N SER A 71 -6.82 13.93 5.04
CA SER A 71 -5.73 14.73 5.59
C SER A 71 -5.68 16.14 5.02
N MET A 72 -6.10 16.34 3.76
CA MET A 72 -6.32 17.70 3.24
C MET A 72 -7.42 18.44 4.03
N LYS A 73 -8.53 17.75 4.33
CA LYS A 73 -9.60 18.32 5.16
C LYS A 73 -9.11 18.66 6.56
N ASP A 74 -8.38 17.76 7.22
CA ASP A 74 -7.80 17.99 8.54
C ASP A 74 -6.77 19.15 8.53
N ALA A 75 -6.04 19.31 7.41
CA ALA A 75 -5.08 20.39 7.20
C ALA A 75 -5.72 21.74 6.80
N GLY A 76 -7.03 21.78 6.56
CA GLY A 76 -7.75 22.96 6.07
C GLY A 76 -7.41 23.33 4.62
N ILE A 77 -6.95 22.36 3.80
CA ILE A 77 -6.69 22.59 2.38
C ILE A 77 -7.99 22.38 1.60
N PRO A 78 -8.43 23.36 0.77
CA PRO A 78 -9.62 23.22 -0.04
C PRO A 78 -9.52 22.03 -0.99
N CYS A 79 -10.48 21.12 -0.91
CA CYS A 79 -10.49 19.93 -1.74
C CYS A 79 -11.87 19.36 -1.99
N GLN A 80 -12.00 18.67 -3.10
CA GLN A 80 -13.12 17.80 -3.45
C GLN A 80 -12.62 16.48 -4.00
N ALA A 81 -13.49 15.45 -4.04
CA ALA A 81 -13.09 14.13 -4.47
C ALA A 81 -14.16 13.43 -5.30
N TYR A 82 -13.75 12.79 -6.40
CA TYR A 82 -14.59 12.00 -7.28
C TYR A 82 -14.14 10.54 -7.30
N ASP A 83 -15.07 9.62 -6.97
CA ASP A 83 -14.82 8.19 -7.02
C ASP A 83 -15.03 7.64 -8.44
N THR A 84 -14.00 7.05 -9.00
CA THR A 84 -14.07 6.43 -10.32
C THR A 84 -14.56 4.99 -10.30
N LEU A 85 -14.78 4.38 -9.13
CA LEU A 85 -15.27 3.01 -9.06
C LEU A 85 -16.77 2.95 -9.40
N LEU A 86 -17.15 2.08 -10.36
CA LEU A 86 -18.54 1.96 -10.81
C LEU A 86 -19.47 1.36 -9.75
N LYS A 87 -18.91 0.52 -8.88
CA LYS A 87 -19.63 -0.12 -7.77
C LYS A 87 -18.76 -0.03 -6.51
N PRO A 88 -19.20 0.69 -5.47
CA PRO A 88 -18.50 0.72 -4.20
C PRO A 88 -18.23 -0.68 -3.65
N GLN A 89 -17.04 -0.87 -3.07
CA GLN A 89 -16.62 -2.16 -2.47
C GLN A 89 -16.54 -2.10 -0.95
N ILE A 90 -16.62 -0.91 -0.37
CA ILE A 90 -16.67 -0.69 1.08
C ILE A 90 -18.00 -0.01 1.46
N PRO A 91 -18.46 -0.16 2.72
CA PRO A 91 -19.71 0.44 3.17
C PRO A 91 -19.74 1.95 2.99
N PRO A 92 -20.89 2.56 2.66
CA PRO A 92 -21.03 4.02 2.54
C PRO A 92 -20.63 4.78 3.81
N ALA A 93 -20.81 4.20 5.00
CA ALA A 93 -20.41 4.80 6.27
C ALA A 93 -18.87 5.03 6.33
N ASP A 94 -18.07 4.16 5.73
CA ASP A 94 -16.60 4.23 5.74
C ASP A 94 -16.04 5.32 4.81
N ILE A 95 -16.89 5.88 3.94
CA ILE A 95 -16.52 6.94 2.98
C ILE A 95 -17.29 8.25 3.20
N LYS A 96 -18.08 8.31 4.27
CA LYS A 96 -18.84 9.53 4.60
C LYS A 96 -17.89 10.72 4.73
N GLY A 97 -18.20 11.79 4.01
CA GLY A 97 -17.38 12.99 3.97
C GLY A 97 -16.07 12.88 3.17
N ILE A 98 -15.79 11.75 2.49
CA ILE A 98 -14.61 11.61 1.60
C ILE A 98 -14.98 11.98 0.18
N VAL A 99 -15.96 11.29 -0.41
CA VAL A 99 -16.42 11.56 -1.78
C VAL A 99 -17.39 12.73 -1.77
N THR A 100 -17.19 13.66 -2.70
CA THR A 100 -18.08 14.82 -2.88
C THR A 100 -19.35 14.37 -3.60
N PRO A 101 -20.55 14.72 -3.12
CA PRO A 101 -21.79 14.45 -3.83
C PRO A 101 -21.75 14.99 -5.27
N LEU A 102 -22.34 14.26 -6.22
CA LEU A 102 -22.21 14.58 -7.64
C LEU A 102 -22.85 15.92 -8.01
N GLU A 103 -23.87 16.33 -7.28
CA GLU A 103 -24.55 17.61 -7.40
C GLU A 103 -23.70 18.81 -6.94
N GLU A 104 -22.75 18.57 -6.03
CA GLU A 104 -21.82 19.57 -5.50
C GLU A 104 -20.44 19.53 -6.21
N PHE A 105 -20.18 18.49 -7.01
CA PHE A 105 -18.89 18.27 -7.65
C PHE A 105 -18.78 19.06 -8.96
N ASP A 106 -17.76 19.92 -9.06
CA ASP A 106 -17.35 20.55 -10.32
C ASP A 106 -15.85 20.32 -10.56
N ILE A 107 -15.50 19.60 -11.63
CA ILE A 107 -14.12 19.22 -11.94
C ILE A 107 -13.19 20.43 -12.11
N GLY A 108 -13.71 21.57 -12.53
CA GLY A 108 -12.97 22.82 -12.73
C GLY A 108 -12.86 23.70 -11.49
N ARG A 109 -13.44 23.30 -10.36
CA ARG A 109 -13.50 24.12 -9.15
C ARG A 109 -12.14 24.53 -8.62
N TYR A 110 -11.18 23.60 -8.60
CA TYR A 110 -9.86 23.84 -8.04
C TYR A 110 -8.76 23.79 -9.11
N SER A 111 -7.70 24.55 -8.88
CA SER A 111 -6.58 24.75 -9.80
C SER A 111 -5.76 23.49 -10.09
N HIS A 112 -5.82 22.49 -9.20
CA HIS A 112 -5.04 21.26 -9.34
C HIS A 112 -5.93 20.02 -9.33
N ILE A 113 -5.58 19.04 -10.17
CA ILE A 113 -6.16 17.72 -10.17
C ILE A 113 -5.08 16.72 -9.73
N VAL A 114 -5.35 15.95 -8.69
CA VAL A 114 -4.49 14.86 -8.24
C VAL A 114 -5.20 13.54 -8.48
N MET A 115 -4.51 12.58 -9.11
CA MET A 115 -5.06 11.29 -9.44
C MET A 115 -4.04 10.17 -9.32
N MET A 116 -4.51 8.91 -9.25
CA MET A 116 -3.60 7.77 -9.37
C MET A 116 -3.10 7.63 -10.81
N TYR A 117 -1.92 7.08 -10.98
CA TYR A 117 -1.25 6.91 -12.28
C TYR A 117 -2.09 6.22 -13.38
N ARG A 118 -3.06 5.38 -13.00
CA ARG A 118 -3.98 4.70 -13.94
C ARG A 118 -5.35 5.38 -14.07
N SER A 119 -5.48 6.63 -13.63
CA SER A 119 -6.76 7.35 -13.77
C SER A 119 -7.18 7.44 -15.25
N PRO A 120 -8.47 7.26 -15.54
CA PRO A 120 -8.99 7.35 -16.90
C PRO A 120 -9.24 8.78 -17.39
N LEU A 121 -8.91 9.80 -16.63
CA LEU A 121 -9.05 11.20 -17.06
C LEU A 121 -8.09 11.48 -18.21
N ASP A 122 -8.60 12.07 -19.27
CA ASP A 122 -7.80 12.67 -20.34
C ASP A 122 -7.52 14.14 -19.97
N GLU A 123 -6.30 14.46 -19.59
CA GLU A 123 -5.87 15.77 -19.11
C GLU A 123 -5.99 16.87 -20.16
N ARG A 124 -5.93 16.50 -21.46
CA ARG A 124 -6.16 17.44 -22.58
C ARG A 124 -7.55 18.07 -22.56
N LEU A 125 -8.48 17.47 -21.82
CA LEU A 125 -9.84 18.02 -21.64
C LEU A 125 -9.89 19.13 -20.59
N VAL A 126 -8.83 19.32 -19.80
CA VAL A 126 -8.76 20.31 -18.70
C VAL A 126 -7.47 21.15 -18.79
N PRO A 127 -7.20 21.82 -19.92
CA PRO A 127 -5.90 22.44 -20.21
C PRO A 127 -5.54 23.61 -19.28
N ASN A 128 -6.50 24.13 -18.53
CA ASN A 128 -6.29 25.23 -17.59
C ASN A 128 -6.05 24.75 -16.13
N LEU A 129 -5.99 23.45 -15.91
CA LEU A 129 -5.78 22.84 -14.60
C LEU A 129 -4.48 22.08 -14.58
N SER A 130 -3.70 22.25 -13.52
CA SER A 130 -2.47 21.47 -13.30
C SER A 130 -2.83 20.05 -12.90
N CYS A 131 -2.36 19.07 -13.65
CA CYS A 131 -2.62 17.65 -13.39
C CYS A 131 -1.40 16.95 -12.84
N ALA A 132 -1.55 16.25 -11.71
CA ALA A 132 -0.48 15.45 -11.12
C ALA A 132 -0.93 14.03 -10.84
N ARG A 133 -0.01 13.08 -11.02
CA ARG A 133 -0.27 11.65 -10.79
C ARG A 133 0.51 11.12 -9.61
N ILE A 134 -0.21 10.58 -8.63
CA ILE A 134 0.42 9.80 -7.55
C ILE A 134 0.87 8.47 -8.16
N ALA A 135 2.16 8.20 -8.05
CA ALA A 135 2.76 6.99 -8.56
C ALA A 135 3.62 6.29 -7.49
N PHE A 136 3.62 4.96 -7.55
CA PHE A 136 4.44 4.11 -6.69
C PHE A 136 5.27 3.20 -7.57
N HIS A 137 6.57 3.22 -7.30
CA HIS A 137 7.51 2.31 -7.95
C HIS A 137 8.06 1.33 -6.92
N GLU A 138 8.28 0.11 -7.35
CA GLU A 138 8.61 -1.01 -6.47
C GLU A 138 10.02 -1.56 -6.71
N SER A 139 10.84 -0.95 -7.59
CA SER A 139 12.22 -1.40 -7.88
C SER A 139 13.09 -0.24 -8.35
N GLU A 140 14.40 -0.33 -8.11
CA GLU A 140 15.40 0.62 -8.64
C GLU A 140 15.74 0.41 -10.11
N HIS A 141 15.54 -0.79 -10.62
CA HIS A 141 15.93 -1.18 -11.96
C HIS A 141 14.74 -1.59 -12.81
N GLY A 142 14.65 -1.02 -13.99
CA GLY A 142 13.62 -1.30 -14.97
C GLY A 142 12.52 -0.23 -15.07
N ILE A 143 11.79 -0.26 -16.17
CA ILE A 143 10.67 0.64 -16.42
C ILE A 143 9.41 -0.06 -15.91
N HIS A 144 8.79 0.49 -14.88
CA HIS A 144 7.52 0.01 -14.39
C HIS A 144 6.43 0.14 -15.46
N GLU A 145 5.42 -0.77 -15.46
CA GLU A 145 4.25 -0.67 -16.35
C GLU A 145 3.45 0.64 -16.21
N THR A 146 3.74 1.46 -15.19
CA THR A 146 3.20 2.80 -15.03
C THR A 146 3.87 3.84 -15.93
N ALA A 147 5.08 3.57 -16.43
CA ALA A 147 5.85 4.55 -17.21
C ALA A 147 5.13 5.07 -18.47
N PRO A 148 4.41 4.25 -19.26
CA PRO A 148 3.62 4.78 -20.37
C PRO A 148 2.57 5.80 -19.92
N TYR A 149 1.86 5.53 -18.81
CA TYR A 149 0.84 6.45 -18.28
C TYR A 149 1.43 7.75 -17.77
N LEU A 150 2.66 7.71 -17.21
CA LEU A 150 3.34 8.90 -16.74
C LEU A 150 3.97 9.72 -17.86
N ARG A 151 4.42 9.08 -18.94
CA ARG A 151 5.00 9.76 -20.11
C ARG A 151 3.96 10.42 -21.02
N GLU A 152 2.78 9.80 -21.11
CA GLU A 152 1.71 10.27 -22.00
C GLU A 152 0.79 11.28 -21.35
N SER A 153 0.94 11.49 -20.03
CA SER A 153 -0.05 12.25 -19.27
C SER A 153 0.58 12.95 -18.07
N GLY A 154 0.02 14.09 -17.74
CA GLY A 154 0.26 14.80 -16.51
C GLY A 154 1.39 15.80 -16.57
N ASP A 155 1.11 16.94 -15.95
CA ASP A 155 2.09 18.01 -15.81
C ASP A 155 3.14 17.66 -14.75
N ALA A 156 2.81 16.75 -13.80
CA ALA A 156 3.67 16.42 -12.69
C ALA A 156 3.48 14.99 -12.15
N ILE A 157 4.50 14.48 -11.48
CA ILE A 157 4.48 13.23 -10.72
C ILE A 157 4.51 13.54 -9.21
N ILE A 158 3.67 12.87 -8.44
CA ILE A 158 3.70 12.90 -6.97
C ILE A 158 4.26 11.58 -6.46
N ALA A 159 5.38 11.65 -5.76
CA ALA A 159 5.99 10.55 -5.01
C ALA A 159 5.69 10.72 -3.52
N MET A 160 5.45 9.62 -2.81
CA MET A 160 5.14 9.63 -1.37
C MET A 160 6.23 8.99 -0.51
N SER A 161 7.40 8.73 -1.09
CA SER A 161 8.60 8.28 -0.39
C SER A 161 9.85 8.80 -1.08
N ASP A 162 10.98 8.88 -0.35
CA ASP A 162 12.28 9.28 -0.91
C ASP A 162 12.71 8.33 -2.02
N PHE A 163 12.51 7.01 -1.83
CA PHE A 163 12.81 5.98 -2.83
C PHE A 163 12.09 6.24 -4.16
N ASN A 164 10.78 6.53 -4.12
CA ASN A 164 10.01 6.84 -5.32
C ASN A 164 10.39 8.20 -5.92
N TYR A 165 10.63 9.20 -5.08
CA TYR A 165 11.03 10.53 -5.52
C TYR A 165 12.33 10.50 -6.33
N GLU A 166 13.38 9.90 -5.78
CA GLU A 166 14.66 9.75 -6.45
C GLU A 166 14.56 8.91 -7.74
N TYR A 167 13.77 7.84 -7.70
CA TYR A 167 13.52 7.05 -8.90
C TYR A 167 12.87 7.88 -10.01
N TYR A 168 11.78 8.59 -9.71
CA TYR A 168 11.05 9.34 -10.73
C TYR A 168 11.84 10.52 -11.27
N LYS A 169 12.63 11.19 -10.46
CA LYS A 169 13.54 12.25 -10.94
C LYS A 169 14.54 11.73 -11.98
N ARG A 170 15.09 10.54 -11.76
CA ARG A 170 16.01 9.91 -12.73
C ARG A 170 15.30 9.41 -13.98
N ALA A 171 14.12 8.81 -13.80
CA ALA A 171 13.36 8.17 -14.89
C ALA A 171 12.64 9.17 -15.81
N PHE A 172 12.29 10.34 -15.30
CA PHE A 172 11.52 11.39 -15.98
C PHE A 172 12.15 12.78 -15.74
N PRO A 173 13.35 13.03 -16.27
CA PRO A 173 14.11 14.27 -15.99
C PRO A 173 13.39 15.53 -16.49
N ASP A 174 12.52 15.41 -17.48
CA ASP A 174 11.79 16.54 -18.09
C ASP A 174 10.42 16.80 -17.42
N GLN A 175 10.03 15.99 -16.43
CA GLN A 175 8.75 16.18 -15.71
C GLN A 175 9.00 16.63 -14.27
N PRO A 176 8.25 17.60 -13.75
CA PRO A 176 8.26 17.95 -12.34
C PRO A 176 7.89 16.76 -11.46
N VAL A 177 8.70 16.47 -10.46
CA VAL A 177 8.43 15.44 -9.44
C VAL A 177 8.34 16.12 -8.08
N TYR A 178 7.18 15.97 -7.43
CA TYR A 178 6.95 16.50 -6.09
C TYR A 178 6.95 15.39 -5.06
N LYS A 179 7.63 15.61 -3.94
CA LYS A 179 7.50 14.72 -2.78
C LYS A 179 6.39 15.24 -1.88
N ILE A 180 5.30 14.47 -1.76
CA ILE A 180 4.25 14.73 -0.78
C ILE A 180 4.35 13.69 0.32
N ILE A 181 4.52 14.16 1.57
CA ILE A 181 4.60 13.30 2.75
C ILE A 181 3.29 12.51 2.89
N TYR A 182 3.38 11.19 3.02
CA TYR A 182 2.18 10.37 3.22
C TYR A 182 1.54 10.70 4.58
N PRO A 183 0.24 11.06 4.59
CA PRO A 183 -0.40 11.48 5.84
C PRO A 183 -0.90 10.26 6.64
N PHE A 184 -0.21 9.90 7.70
CA PHE A 184 -0.69 8.87 8.60
C PHE A 184 -1.73 9.39 9.57
N ARG A 185 -2.83 8.67 9.69
CA ARG A 185 -3.87 8.93 10.69
C ARG A 185 -3.63 8.00 11.88
N PHE A 186 -2.89 8.51 12.86
CA PHE A 186 -2.36 7.72 13.99
C PHE A 186 -3.40 7.24 15.03
N LYS A 187 -4.60 7.81 15.08
CA LYS A 187 -5.61 7.45 16.07
C LYS A 187 -6.81 6.77 15.43
N ARG A 188 -7.02 5.51 15.77
CA ARG A 188 -8.24 4.78 15.50
C ARG A 188 -8.90 4.43 16.83
N LYS A 189 -9.98 5.11 17.15
CA LYS A 189 -10.70 4.94 18.43
C LYS A 189 -11.45 3.61 18.54
N ASP A 190 -11.63 2.89 17.42
CA ASP A 190 -12.60 1.80 17.31
C ASP A 190 -11.93 0.44 16.98
N ALA A 191 -10.64 0.27 17.23
CA ALA A 191 -9.96 -1.03 17.02
C ALA A 191 -10.50 -2.06 18.01
N THR A 192 -10.77 -3.28 17.51
CA THR A 192 -11.16 -4.40 18.39
C THR A 192 -10.04 -4.70 19.38
N PRO A 193 -10.33 -4.83 20.68
CA PRO A 193 -9.31 -5.01 21.72
C PRO A 193 -8.44 -6.25 21.49
N ARG A 194 -7.15 -6.15 21.87
CA ARG A 194 -6.12 -7.21 21.71
C ARG A 194 -6.60 -8.58 22.20
N ASN A 195 -7.12 -8.67 23.42
CA ASN A 195 -7.50 -9.95 24.03
C ASN A 195 -8.73 -10.56 23.35
N GLU A 196 -9.67 -9.74 22.89
CA GLU A 196 -10.82 -10.18 22.12
C GLU A 196 -10.39 -10.76 20.78
N MET A 197 -9.50 -10.08 20.07
CA MET A 197 -8.95 -10.56 18.80
C MET A 197 -8.14 -11.84 18.97
N ARG A 198 -7.34 -11.96 20.05
CA ARG A 198 -6.59 -13.18 20.36
C ARG A 198 -7.53 -14.36 20.59
N ALA A 199 -8.53 -14.19 21.45
CA ALA A 199 -9.53 -15.23 21.75
C ALA A 199 -10.29 -15.67 20.47
N LYS A 200 -10.70 -14.70 19.64
CA LYS A 200 -11.40 -14.95 18.35
C LYS A 200 -10.63 -15.86 17.40
N TYR A 201 -9.31 -15.82 17.43
CA TYR A 201 -8.45 -16.58 16.53
C TYR A 201 -7.64 -17.68 17.24
N GLY A 202 -8.05 -18.08 18.44
CA GLY A 202 -7.47 -19.22 19.18
C GLY A 202 -6.04 -18.96 19.69
N MET A 203 -5.68 -17.70 19.95
CA MET A 203 -4.40 -17.32 20.50
C MET A 203 -4.53 -17.05 22.01
N GLY A 204 -3.56 -17.51 22.79
CA GLY A 204 -3.45 -17.25 24.21
C GLY A 204 -3.07 -15.78 24.51
N VAL A 205 -3.36 -15.32 25.72
CA VAL A 205 -3.02 -13.97 26.16
C VAL A 205 -1.51 -13.75 26.16
N ASP A 206 -0.74 -14.79 26.53
CA ASP A 206 0.72 -14.77 26.66
C ASP A 206 1.45 -15.28 25.40
N ASP A 207 0.71 -15.68 24.36
CA ASP A 207 1.33 -16.11 23.11
C ASP A 207 2.14 -14.98 22.46
N PHE A 208 3.31 -15.33 21.92
CA PHE A 208 4.11 -14.41 21.09
C PHE A 208 3.62 -14.46 19.65
N VAL A 209 2.95 -13.39 19.19
CA VAL A 209 2.26 -13.35 17.91
C VAL A 209 3.06 -12.57 16.86
N VAL A 210 3.53 -13.27 15.83
CA VAL A 210 4.11 -12.69 14.62
C VAL A 210 3.01 -12.47 13.59
N PHE A 211 2.83 -11.25 13.12
CA PHE A 211 1.76 -10.87 12.22
C PHE A 211 2.25 -10.39 10.86
N PHE A 212 1.54 -10.79 9.82
CA PHE A 212 1.73 -10.26 8.46
C PHE A 212 0.41 -10.17 7.70
N ASN A 213 0.20 -9.07 6.96
CA ASN A 213 -0.94 -8.95 6.07
C ASN A 213 -0.51 -8.72 4.62
N PHE A 214 -1.17 -9.41 3.68
CA PHE A 214 -0.83 -9.32 2.26
C PHE A 214 -2.00 -9.68 1.32
N ASP A 215 -1.81 -9.37 0.03
CA ASP A 215 -2.65 -9.83 -1.07
C ASP A 215 -1.96 -10.98 -1.80
N PHE A 216 -2.63 -12.10 -2.01
CA PHE A 216 -2.07 -13.24 -2.75
C PHE A 216 -1.64 -12.89 -4.19
N GLY A 217 -2.20 -11.84 -4.81
CA GLY A 217 -1.70 -11.30 -6.07
C GLY A 217 -0.26 -10.76 -6.00
N SER A 218 0.25 -10.54 -4.78
CA SER A 218 1.62 -10.10 -4.50
C SER A 218 2.43 -11.14 -3.71
N TYR A 219 2.07 -12.42 -3.75
CA TYR A 219 2.65 -13.51 -2.94
C TYR A 219 4.18 -13.54 -3.01
N TYR A 220 4.75 -13.55 -4.21
CA TYR A 220 6.20 -13.61 -4.40
C TYR A 220 6.88 -12.29 -4.03
N ARG A 221 6.29 -11.16 -4.39
CA ARG A 221 6.82 -9.83 -4.02
C ARG A 221 6.79 -9.60 -2.51
N LYS A 222 5.77 -10.09 -1.83
CA LYS A 222 5.68 -10.07 -0.36
C LYS A 222 6.54 -11.14 0.32
N ASN A 223 7.15 -12.03 -0.46
CA ASN A 223 8.10 -13.04 -0.02
C ASN A 223 7.58 -13.94 1.10
N ILE A 224 6.42 -14.52 0.89
CA ILE A 224 5.76 -15.38 1.87
C ILE A 224 6.64 -16.59 2.25
N PRO A 225 7.37 -17.22 1.30
CA PRO A 225 8.28 -18.30 1.65
C PRO A 225 9.37 -17.91 2.67
N ALA A 226 9.99 -16.73 2.54
CA ALA A 226 10.98 -16.27 3.49
C ALA A 226 10.38 -15.97 4.87
N ALA A 227 9.17 -15.38 4.93
CA ALA A 227 8.47 -15.12 6.19
C ALA A 227 8.15 -16.42 6.96
N LEU A 228 7.70 -17.48 6.26
CA LEU A 228 7.45 -18.80 6.83
C LEU A 228 8.74 -19.44 7.34
N LYS A 229 9.82 -19.40 6.54
CA LYS A 229 11.14 -19.92 6.94
C LYS A 229 11.71 -19.19 8.15
N ALA A 230 11.62 -17.86 8.19
CA ALA A 230 12.10 -17.06 9.31
C ALA A 230 11.35 -17.40 10.60
N PHE A 231 10.03 -17.52 10.56
CA PHE A 231 9.23 -17.93 11.70
C PHE A 231 9.59 -19.35 12.17
N ALA A 232 9.68 -20.31 11.25
CA ALA A 232 10.07 -21.68 11.56
C ALA A 232 11.48 -21.75 12.15
N GLY A 233 12.44 -21.01 11.58
CA GLY A 233 13.83 -20.93 12.09
C GLY A 233 13.93 -20.32 13.48
N ALA A 234 12.97 -19.44 13.83
CA ALA A 234 12.91 -18.84 15.17
C ALA A 234 12.22 -19.73 16.20
N PHE A 235 11.07 -20.34 15.85
CA PHE A 235 10.10 -20.84 16.83
C PHE A 235 9.50 -22.22 16.51
N LYS A 236 10.07 -23.00 15.58
CA LYS A 236 9.58 -24.37 15.32
C LYS A 236 9.55 -25.19 16.63
N GLY A 237 8.39 -25.77 16.93
CA GLY A 237 8.18 -26.58 18.14
C GLY A 237 7.84 -25.79 19.41
N ASP A 238 7.87 -24.47 19.38
CA ASP A 238 7.46 -23.60 20.48
C ASP A 238 5.99 -23.21 20.31
N GLU A 239 5.09 -23.94 20.93
CA GLU A 239 3.64 -23.74 20.79
C GLU A 239 3.14 -22.39 21.38
N SER A 240 3.94 -21.69 22.16
CA SER A 240 3.62 -20.34 22.64
C SER A 240 3.94 -19.23 21.63
N ALA A 241 4.59 -19.56 20.49
CA ALA A 241 4.76 -18.64 19.39
C ALA A 241 3.73 -18.92 18.27
N LYS A 242 3.05 -17.88 17.80
CA LYS A 242 2.02 -17.96 16.75
C LYS A 242 2.36 -17.11 15.55
N LEU A 243 2.11 -17.64 14.35
CA LEU A 243 2.20 -16.90 13.10
C LEU A 243 0.80 -16.63 12.57
N LEU A 244 0.43 -15.37 12.47
CA LEU A 244 -0.88 -14.92 12.02
C LEU A 244 -0.79 -14.22 10.68
N PHE A 245 -1.39 -14.82 9.65
CA PHE A 245 -1.51 -14.19 8.33
C PHE A 245 -2.93 -13.72 8.06
N LYS A 246 -3.08 -12.42 7.77
CA LYS A 246 -4.32 -11.86 7.23
C LYS A 246 -4.16 -11.62 5.73
N THR A 247 -5.01 -12.26 4.93
CA THR A 247 -4.86 -12.19 3.47
C THR A 247 -6.12 -11.73 2.77
N LYS A 248 -5.96 -11.36 1.49
CA LYS A 248 -7.04 -11.22 0.52
C LYS A 248 -6.63 -11.87 -0.80
N GLY A 249 -7.58 -12.07 -1.73
CA GLY A 249 -7.30 -12.61 -3.05
C GLY A 249 -7.06 -14.13 -3.10
N ALA A 250 -7.28 -14.87 -2.00
CA ALA A 250 -7.06 -16.31 -1.94
C ALA A 250 -7.86 -17.08 -3.00
N SER A 251 -9.14 -16.74 -3.22
CA SER A 251 -10.02 -17.41 -4.19
C SER A 251 -9.52 -17.32 -5.64
N SER A 252 -8.79 -16.25 -5.99
CA SER A 252 -8.25 -16.01 -7.32
C SER A 252 -6.82 -16.49 -7.50
N ASN A 253 -6.13 -16.90 -6.41
CA ASN A 253 -4.71 -17.28 -6.38
C ASN A 253 -4.51 -18.66 -5.74
N LYS A 254 -5.28 -19.64 -6.17
CA LYS A 254 -5.31 -20.99 -5.56
C LYS A 254 -3.95 -21.69 -5.54
N ARG A 255 -3.11 -21.46 -6.57
CA ARG A 255 -1.76 -22.02 -6.65
C ARG A 255 -0.88 -21.51 -5.51
N GLN A 256 -0.86 -20.21 -5.28
CA GLN A 256 -0.07 -19.57 -4.21
C GLN A 256 -0.58 -19.95 -2.83
N VAL A 257 -1.90 -20.13 -2.67
CA VAL A 257 -2.49 -20.67 -1.43
C VAL A 257 -1.99 -22.07 -1.16
N ALA A 258 -2.07 -22.99 -2.14
CA ALA A 258 -1.57 -24.36 -2.00
C ALA A 258 -0.06 -24.43 -1.74
N GLU A 259 0.73 -23.53 -2.35
CA GLU A 259 2.17 -23.42 -2.10
C GLU A 259 2.44 -23.00 -0.65
N MET A 260 1.73 -22.00 -0.14
CA MET A 260 1.83 -21.57 1.26
C MET A 260 1.48 -22.70 2.24
N GLU A 261 0.36 -23.38 2.02
CA GLU A 261 -0.11 -24.48 2.87
C GLU A 261 0.90 -25.65 2.87
N ARG A 262 1.45 -26.00 1.70
CA ARG A 262 2.49 -27.01 1.58
C ARG A 262 3.74 -26.63 2.39
N LEU A 263 4.22 -25.36 2.27
CA LEU A 263 5.39 -24.89 3.02
C LEU A 263 5.13 -24.90 4.54
N VAL A 264 3.94 -24.53 5.01
CA VAL A 264 3.56 -24.60 6.42
C VAL A 264 3.70 -26.05 6.95
N MET A 265 3.24 -27.03 6.16
CA MET A 265 3.34 -28.46 6.51
C MET A 265 4.80 -28.94 6.49
N GLU A 266 5.58 -28.63 5.44
CA GLU A 266 6.99 -29.02 5.30
C GLU A 266 7.86 -28.43 6.42
N LEU A 267 7.62 -27.20 6.82
CA LEU A 267 8.31 -26.53 7.92
C LEU A 267 7.87 -27.06 9.29
N GLY A 268 6.75 -27.77 9.38
CA GLY A 268 6.25 -28.34 10.62
C GLY A 268 5.64 -27.33 11.60
N ILE A 269 5.13 -26.20 11.09
CA ILE A 269 4.58 -25.10 11.90
C ILE A 269 3.03 -25.03 11.87
N GLY A 270 2.37 -26.09 11.40
CA GLY A 270 0.91 -26.08 11.21
C GLY A 270 0.10 -25.75 12.46
N ARG A 271 0.53 -26.21 13.65
CA ARG A 271 -0.15 -25.90 14.94
C ARG A 271 0.04 -24.44 15.40
N GLN A 272 1.07 -23.78 14.89
CA GLN A 272 1.44 -22.41 15.24
C GLN A 272 0.87 -21.39 14.24
N PHE A 273 0.31 -21.85 13.10
CA PHE A 273 -0.07 -21.02 11.98
C PHE A 273 -1.57 -20.77 11.93
N THR A 274 -1.97 -19.51 11.89
CA THR A 274 -3.35 -19.07 11.70
C THR A 274 -3.47 -18.25 10.43
N HIS A 275 -4.39 -18.64 9.53
CA HIS A 275 -4.65 -17.97 8.26
C HIS A 275 -6.06 -17.40 8.21
N ILE A 276 -6.18 -16.09 8.07
CA ILE A 276 -7.44 -15.36 7.95
C ILE A 276 -7.58 -14.86 6.51
N SER A 277 -8.45 -15.49 5.72
CA SER A 277 -8.68 -15.10 4.31
C SER A 277 -10.01 -14.38 4.07
N GLN A 278 -10.95 -14.43 5.04
CA GLN A 278 -12.24 -13.74 4.95
C GLN A 278 -12.08 -12.21 5.04
N TYR A 279 -13.06 -11.49 4.50
CA TYR A 279 -13.17 -10.05 4.70
C TYR A 279 -13.39 -9.73 6.18
N LEU A 280 -12.69 -8.72 6.68
CA LEU A 280 -12.88 -8.21 8.03
C LEU A 280 -13.27 -6.73 7.98
N PRO A 281 -14.13 -6.28 8.91
CA PRO A 281 -14.36 -4.85 9.16
C PRO A 281 -13.05 -4.14 9.49
N ARG A 282 -13.01 -2.83 9.26
CA ARG A 282 -11.78 -2.06 9.51
C ARG A 282 -11.31 -2.12 10.96
N ALA A 283 -12.22 -2.06 11.93
CA ALA A 283 -11.92 -2.20 13.35
C ALA A 283 -11.15 -3.50 13.67
N ASP A 284 -11.58 -4.61 13.06
CA ASP A 284 -10.90 -5.91 13.23
C ASP A 284 -9.52 -5.94 12.57
N VAL A 285 -9.36 -5.32 11.39
CA VAL A 285 -8.04 -5.23 10.73
C VAL A 285 -7.06 -4.42 11.59
N ASP A 286 -7.52 -3.33 12.18
CA ASP A 286 -6.72 -2.52 13.11
C ASP A 286 -6.43 -3.29 14.40
N GLY A 287 -7.41 -4.04 14.91
CA GLY A 287 -7.26 -4.93 16.07
C GLY A 287 -6.28 -6.08 15.84
N LEU A 288 -6.12 -6.59 14.59
CA LEU A 288 -5.09 -7.59 14.28
C LEU A 288 -3.67 -7.03 14.48
N THR A 289 -3.44 -5.77 14.14
CA THR A 289 -2.14 -5.11 14.41
C THR A 289 -1.94 -4.92 15.91
N GLU A 290 -2.98 -4.58 16.68
CA GLU A 290 -2.93 -4.52 18.14
C GLU A 290 -2.63 -5.89 18.77
N THR A 291 -3.10 -6.96 18.16
CA THR A 291 -2.94 -8.35 18.61
C THR A 291 -1.49 -8.81 18.58
N CYS A 292 -0.69 -8.36 17.62
CA CYS A 292 0.67 -8.84 17.42
C CYS A 292 1.68 -8.27 18.42
N ASP A 293 2.75 -9.05 18.61
CA ASP A 293 3.96 -8.63 19.31
C ASP A 293 5.02 -8.15 18.34
N VAL A 294 4.97 -8.60 17.08
CA VAL A 294 5.85 -8.13 16.00
C VAL A 294 5.16 -8.20 14.65
N TYR A 295 5.38 -7.19 13.83
CA TYR A 295 4.97 -7.16 12.42
C TYR A 295 6.16 -7.60 11.55
N LEU A 296 5.97 -8.65 10.75
CA LEU A 296 7.01 -9.22 9.90
C LEU A 296 6.72 -8.92 8.42
N SER A 297 7.69 -8.34 7.69
CA SER A 297 7.57 -8.14 6.24
C SER A 297 8.92 -8.34 5.54
N LEU A 298 9.19 -9.56 5.10
CA LEU A 298 10.40 -9.87 4.33
C LEU A 298 10.20 -9.65 2.82
N HIS A 299 9.52 -8.56 2.49
CA HIS A 299 9.17 -8.22 1.11
C HIS A 299 10.42 -8.08 0.22
N LYS A 300 10.25 -8.40 -1.05
CA LYS A 300 11.27 -8.22 -2.09
C LYS A 300 11.24 -6.80 -2.66
N SER A 301 10.12 -6.10 -2.51
CA SER A 301 9.94 -4.71 -2.91
C SER A 301 8.65 -4.09 -2.38
N GLU A 302 8.67 -2.80 -2.09
CA GLU A 302 7.53 -2.00 -1.61
C GLU A 302 7.54 -0.57 -2.17
N GLY A 303 6.39 -0.10 -2.64
CA GLY A 303 6.23 1.29 -3.05
C GLY A 303 6.13 2.27 -1.88
N PHE A 304 5.74 1.82 -0.68
CA PHE A 304 5.73 2.57 0.57
C PHE A 304 5.90 1.68 1.80
N GLY A 305 5.10 0.60 1.92
CA GLY A 305 5.13 -0.27 3.09
C GLY A 305 4.07 0.07 4.14
N LEU A 306 2.82 0.33 3.73
CA LEU A 306 1.72 0.77 4.60
C LEU A 306 1.53 -0.09 5.85
N GLY A 307 1.61 -1.42 5.75
CA GLY A 307 1.42 -2.30 6.90
C GLY A 307 2.51 -2.15 7.97
N MET A 308 3.77 -1.98 7.53
CA MET A 308 4.90 -1.71 8.42
C MET A 308 4.75 -0.34 9.10
N ALA A 309 4.40 0.67 8.33
CA ALA A 309 4.18 2.02 8.84
C ALA A 309 3.00 2.08 9.83
N GLU A 310 1.90 1.36 9.56
CA GLU A 310 0.76 1.22 10.48
C GLU A 310 1.19 0.53 11.78
N ALA A 311 1.96 -0.55 11.72
CA ALA A 311 2.48 -1.25 12.89
C ALA A 311 3.41 -0.35 13.72
N MET A 312 4.38 0.31 13.06
CA MET A 312 5.31 1.22 13.72
C MET A 312 4.60 2.39 14.40
N SER A 313 3.58 2.98 13.77
CA SER A 313 2.79 4.07 14.35
C SER A 313 2.00 3.65 15.60
N GLN A 314 1.71 2.34 15.72
CA GLN A 314 1.10 1.74 16.91
C GLN A 314 2.13 1.30 17.96
N GLY A 315 3.42 1.59 17.74
CA GLY A 315 4.49 1.19 18.67
C GLY A 315 4.80 -0.31 18.62
N LYS A 316 4.49 -1.00 17.51
CA LYS A 316 4.83 -2.42 17.34
C LYS A 316 6.22 -2.57 16.76
N PRO A 317 7.01 -3.57 17.23
CA PRO A 317 8.24 -3.94 16.57
C PRO A 317 7.99 -4.31 15.10
N VAL A 318 8.87 -3.85 14.20
CA VAL A 318 8.82 -4.17 12.78
C VAL A 318 10.11 -4.86 12.37
N VAL A 319 9.98 -6.06 11.79
CA VAL A 319 11.07 -6.79 11.13
C VAL A 319 10.84 -6.67 9.64
N ALA A 320 11.74 -6.03 8.91
CA ALA A 320 11.53 -5.71 7.50
C ALA A 320 12.81 -5.86 6.68
N THR A 321 12.68 -6.22 5.41
CA THR A 321 13.80 -6.15 4.44
C THR A 321 14.35 -4.73 4.41
N ASN A 322 15.67 -4.56 4.48
CA ASN A 322 16.33 -3.25 4.41
C ASN A 322 16.42 -2.75 2.96
N TRP A 323 15.27 -2.71 2.26
CA TRP A 323 15.18 -2.38 0.86
C TRP A 323 13.88 -1.69 0.50
N SER A 324 13.93 -0.76 -0.46
CA SER A 324 12.85 0.01 -1.05
C SER A 324 12.25 1.10 -0.15
N ALA A 325 11.02 1.52 -0.40
CA ALA A 325 10.46 2.73 0.20
C ALA A 325 10.28 2.69 1.73
N ASN A 326 10.23 1.51 2.33
CA ASN A 326 10.14 1.38 3.79
C ASN A 326 11.41 1.84 4.52
N THR A 327 12.56 1.92 3.85
CA THR A 327 13.83 2.37 4.45
C THR A 327 13.78 3.83 4.92
N GLU A 328 12.77 4.59 4.48
CA GLU A 328 12.52 5.95 4.98
C GLU A 328 12.19 5.97 6.49
N PHE A 329 11.48 4.95 6.99
CA PHE A 329 11.06 4.85 8.40
C PHE A 329 11.58 3.59 9.12
N CYS A 330 11.80 2.47 8.41
CA CYS A 330 12.47 1.29 8.96
C CYS A 330 13.99 1.51 8.96
N ARG A 331 14.54 1.99 10.06
CA ARG A 331 15.96 2.30 10.26
C ARG A 331 16.53 1.41 11.37
N ALA A 332 17.84 1.30 11.45
CA ALA A 332 18.50 0.46 12.43
C ALA A 332 18.16 0.79 13.90
N ASP A 333 17.74 2.02 14.17
CA ASP A 333 17.34 2.48 15.51
C ASP A 333 15.82 2.51 15.72
N THR A 334 15.00 2.23 14.68
CA THR A 334 13.54 2.26 14.75
C THR A 334 12.89 0.92 14.43
N ALA A 335 13.63 -0.01 13.79
CA ALA A 335 13.13 -1.32 13.33
C ALA A 335 14.27 -2.35 13.28
N TRP A 336 13.93 -3.60 13.01
CA TRP A 336 14.88 -4.69 12.70
C TRP A 336 15.00 -4.80 11.18
N CYS A 337 16.06 -4.16 10.64
CA CYS A 337 16.35 -4.09 9.21
C CYS A 337 17.11 -5.33 8.76
N ILE A 338 16.47 -6.18 7.98
CA ILE A 338 17.03 -7.47 7.55
C ILE A 338 17.89 -7.30 6.29
N PRO A 339 19.12 -7.82 6.28
CA PRO A 339 19.97 -7.81 5.09
C PRO A 339 19.32 -8.58 3.95
N TYR A 340 19.73 -8.26 2.73
CA TYR A 340 19.20 -8.84 1.50
C TYR A 340 20.30 -8.99 0.44
N HIS A 341 19.99 -9.73 -0.61
CA HIS A 341 20.75 -9.72 -1.86
C HIS A 341 19.78 -9.62 -3.04
N MET A 342 20.25 -9.09 -4.18
CA MET A 342 19.41 -8.97 -5.37
C MET A 342 19.30 -10.30 -6.10
N VAL A 343 18.10 -10.66 -6.51
CA VAL A 343 17.80 -11.86 -7.31
C VAL A 343 16.98 -11.54 -8.54
N PRO A 344 17.15 -12.25 -9.66
CA PRO A 344 16.34 -12.08 -10.85
C PRO A 344 14.85 -12.35 -10.57
N ILE A 345 13.98 -11.57 -11.18
CA ILE A 345 12.53 -11.81 -11.15
C ILE A 345 12.18 -12.86 -12.19
N LEU A 346 11.57 -13.96 -11.77
CA LEU A 346 11.11 -15.00 -12.67
C LEU A 346 9.75 -14.63 -13.27
N SER A 347 9.52 -14.98 -14.53
CA SER A 347 8.33 -14.59 -15.30
C SER A 347 6.99 -15.04 -14.69
N HIS A 348 6.99 -16.08 -13.84
CA HIS A 348 5.82 -16.56 -13.13
C HIS A 348 5.57 -15.87 -11.78
N GLU A 349 6.55 -15.10 -11.28
CA GLU A 349 6.49 -14.43 -9.98
C GLU A 349 5.87 -13.05 -10.08
N TYR A 350 6.26 -12.30 -11.12
CA TYR A 350 5.76 -10.93 -11.31
C TYR A 350 5.80 -10.52 -12.79
N MET A 351 4.73 -9.90 -13.26
CA MET A 351 4.57 -9.53 -14.68
C MET A 351 4.90 -8.07 -14.92
N VAL A 352 6.15 -7.68 -14.70
CA VAL A 352 6.64 -6.33 -14.95
C VAL A 352 8.00 -6.37 -15.65
N SER A 353 8.35 -5.26 -16.28
CA SER A 353 9.65 -5.05 -16.92
C SER A 353 10.82 -4.86 -15.93
N MET A 354 10.60 -5.09 -14.65
CA MET A 354 11.64 -5.12 -13.62
C MET A 354 12.50 -6.37 -13.79
N LYS A 355 13.81 -6.24 -13.57
CA LYS A 355 14.76 -7.34 -13.80
C LYS A 355 15.05 -8.12 -12.53
N GLU A 356 15.08 -7.44 -11.39
CA GLU A 356 15.50 -8.01 -10.11
C GLU A 356 14.78 -7.33 -8.94
N TRP A 357 14.78 -8.01 -7.81
CA TRP A 357 14.29 -7.55 -6.53
C TRP A 357 15.10 -8.10 -5.35
N ALA A 358 14.88 -7.59 -4.15
CA ALA A 358 15.60 -8.00 -2.97
C ALA A 358 15.07 -9.35 -2.43
N GLU A 359 15.97 -10.29 -2.16
CA GLU A 359 15.68 -11.49 -1.37
C GLU A 359 16.22 -11.30 0.03
N ALA A 360 15.34 -11.26 1.02
CA ALA A 360 15.69 -11.07 2.42
C ALA A 360 16.36 -12.33 3.01
N ASP A 361 17.32 -12.13 3.90
CA ASP A 361 17.94 -13.20 4.68
C ASP A 361 16.97 -13.70 5.76
N ALA A 362 16.38 -14.87 5.52
CA ALA A 362 15.41 -15.46 6.44
C ALA A 362 16.05 -15.94 7.76
N GLU A 363 17.34 -16.28 7.79
CA GLU A 363 18.06 -16.66 9.02
C GLU A 363 18.30 -15.43 9.89
N ALA A 364 18.76 -14.33 9.30
CA ALA A 364 18.89 -13.05 10.01
C ALA A 364 17.54 -12.59 10.57
N ALA A 365 16.44 -12.78 9.83
CA ALA A 365 15.11 -12.49 10.31
C ALA A 365 14.69 -13.38 11.48
N ALA A 366 15.05 -14.67 11.47
CA ALA A 366 14.80 -15.57 12.58
C ALA A 366 15.58 -15.15 13.85
N VAL A 367 16.82 -14.69 13.69
CA VAL A 367 17.61 -14.11 14.81
C VAL A 367 16.91 -12.87 15.36
N ALA A 368 16.46 -11.95 14.52
CA ALA A 368 15.75 -10.75 14.92
C ALA A 368 14.45 -11.06 15.68
N LEU A 369 13.68 -12.06 15.24
CA LEU A 369 12.45 -12.49 15.92
C LEU A 369 12.74 -13.04 17.34
N ARG A 370 13.81 -13.81 17.51
CA ARG A 370 14.26 -14.30 18.83
C ARG A 370 14.74 -13.14 19.73
N GLU A 371 15.52 -12.20 19.19
CA GLU A 371 15.97 -11.01 19.91
C GLU A 371 14.79 -10.20 20.44
N ILE A 372 13.77 -9.93 19.60
CA ILE A 372 12.56 -9.21 19.98
C ILE A 372 11.87 -9.90 21.17
N ARG A 373 11.75 -11.22 21.12
CA ARG A 373 11.08 -11.97 22.20
C ARG A 373 11.87 -11.97 23.50
N SER A 374 13.19 -11.99 23.45
CA SER A 374 14.06 -12.13 24.63
C SER A 374 14.54 -10.79 25.22
N ASN A 375 14.35 -9.67 24.51
CA ASN A 375 14.89 -8.37 24.94
C ASN A 375 13.82 -7.26 24.94
N PRO A 376 12.92 -7.25 25.93
CA PRO A 376 11.83 -6.27 26.01
C PRO A 376 12.31 -4.82 26.17
N GLU A 377 13.49 -4.59 26.75
CA GLU A 377 14.04 -3.24 26.92
C GLU A 377 14.46 -2.65 25.57
N LEU A 378 15.17 -3.41 24.75
CA LEU A 378 15.53 -3.01 23.38
C LEU A 378 14.29 -2.79 22.52
N VAL A 379 13.27 -3.64 22.68
CA VAL A 379 11.99 -3.50 22.00
C VAL A 379 11.33 -2.18 22.37
N ALA A 380 11.22 -1.89 23.67
CA ALA A 380 10.61 -0.66 24.16
C ALA A 380 11.34 0.59 23.62
N GLU A 381 12.68 0.58 23.64
CA GLU A 381 13.49 1.69 23.13
C GLU A 381 13.26 1.92 21.61
N ARG A 382 13.42 0.87 20.79
CA ARG A 382 13.30 0.99 19.32
C ARG A 382 11.89 1.36 18.88
N THR A 383 10.87 0.75 19.49
CA THR A 383 9.48 1.03 19.14
C THR A 383 9.06 2.44 19.55
N ALA A 384 9.55 2.95 20.67
CA ALA A 384 9.31 4.34 21.08
C ALA A 384 9.94 5.33 20.10
N LYS A 385 11.18 5.09 19.66
CA LYS A 385 11.84 5.88 18.60
C LYS A 385 11.08 5.81 17.29
N GLY A 386 10.71 4.60 16.85
CA GLY A 386 9.95 4.39 15.61
C GLY A 386 8.61 5.11 15.63
N LYS A 387 7.84 4.97 16.69
CA LYS A 387 6.55 5.66 16.86
C LYS A 387 6.72 7.18 16.81
N ARG A 388 7.69 7.73 17.54
CA ARG A 388 8.00 9.16 17.53
C ARG A 388 8.38 9.64 16.15
N PHE A 389 9.26 8.92 15.44
CA PHE A 389 9.61 9.24 14.07
C PHE A 389 8.38 9.31 13.16
N MET A 390 7.47 8.31 13.25
CA MET A 390 6.23 8.31 12.47
C MET A 390 5.36 9.53 12.77
N GLU A 391 5.17 9.85 14.06
CA GLU A 391 4.34 10.98 14.51
C GLU A 391 4.90 12.34 14.06
N GLU A 392 6.22 12.51 14.10
CA GLU A 392 6.89 13.76 13.71
C GLU A 392 7.00 13.89 12.19
N HIS A 393 7.53 12.88 11.52
CA HIS A 393 7.82 12.94 10.08
C HIS A 393 6.55 12.92 9.23
N PHE A 394 5.63 11.99 9.52
CA PHE A 394 4.37 11.80 8.77
C PHE A 394 3.20 12.56 9.39
N SER A 395 3.46 13.69 10.04
CA SER A 395 2.47 14.54 10.67
C SER A 395 1.59 15.26 9.64
N ILE A 396 0.37 15.64 10.04
CA ILE A 396 -0.53 16.49 9.23
C ILE A 396 0.14 17.84 8.90
N ALA A 397 0.98 18.37 9.79
CA ALA A 397 1.70 19.62 9.53
C ALA A 397 2.71 19.47 8.38
N ASN A 398 3.51 18.40 8.37
CA ASN A 398 4.44 18.13 7.27
C ASN A 398 3.73 17.77 5.97
N PHE A 399 2.63 17.03 6.04
CA PHE A 399 1.76 16.79 4.90
C PHE A 399 1.26 18.12 4.32
N LYS A 400 0.69 19.00 5.16
CA LYS A 400 0.22 20.32 4.74
C LYS A 400 1.30 21.11 4.03
N LYS A 401 2.49 21.20 4.64
CA LYS A 401 3.65 21.91 4.07
C LYS A 401 4.01 21.37 2.68
N SER A 402 4.04 20.04 2.51
CA SER A 402 4.37 19.42 1.22
C SER A 402 3.30 19.64 0.16
N VAL A 403 2.01 19.63 0.53
CA VAL A 403 0.90 19.93 -0.39
C VAL A 403 0.89 21.41 -0.76
N GLU A 404 1.15 22.32 0.17
CA GLU A 404 1.24 23.76 -0.12
C GLU A 404 2.41 24.06 -1.08
N ALA A 405 3.57 23.42 -0.88
CA ALA A 405 4.70 23.52 -1.80
C ALA A 405 4.32 23.04 -3.22
N PHE A 406 3.59 21.94 -3.33
CA PHE A 406 3.06 21.46 -4.60
C PHE A 406 2.10 22.48 -5.24
N LEU A 407 1.14 23.03 -4.49
CA LEU A 407 0.19 24.02 -4.98
C LEU A 407 0.86 25.34 -5.43
N ASP A 408 2.02 25.66 -4.87
CA ASP A 408 2.82 26.85 -5.22
C ASP A 408 3.85 26.58 -6.33
N GLY A 409 3.90 25.36 -6.88
CA GLY A 409 4.88 24.96 -7.89
C GLY A 409 6.32 24.90 -7.39
N LYS A 410 6.55 24.76 -6.08
CA LYS A 410 7.89 24.65 -5.47
C LYS A 410 8.31 23.19 -5.42
N LEU A 411 9.43 22.86 -6.10
CA LEU A 411 10.04 21.52 -6.14
C LEU A 411 10.91 21.26 -4.92
#